data_50c405947adbfdb3b11cc4c3ee40eaab
#
_entry.id   50c405947adbfdb3b11cc4c3ee40eaab
#
_cell.length_a   1.000
_cell.length_b   1.000
_cell.length_c   1.000
_cell.angle_alpha   90.00
_cell.angle_beta   90.00
_cell.angle_gamma   90.00
#
_symmetry.space_group_name_H-M   'P 1'
#
loop_
_entity.id
_entity.type
_entity.pdbx_description
1 polymer ?
#
loop_
_entity_poly.entity_id
_entity_poly.type
_entity_poly.pdbx_seq_one_letter_code
_entity_poly.pdbx_strand_id
1 'polypeptide(L)'
;MAKKKGYSGTVTLSKIKPIKVILGLINDKKDIEGRTIITMFDEYVLINSYVPNGSKRLEYKKNFLEDLKNSMQELLKNNKKIFLCCDANIAHNEIDLNKPKETSKKSGFLLEERRIIDEIFVDTFRELNQNQIQYTWRSYKARTENDNYGWRFRFDYIMCSNILKEKLRRCYSLDLKYSDHLPVILEVE
;
A
#
# COMPACT_ATOMS: atom_id res chain seq x y z
N MET A 1 7.05 15.04 9.08
CA MET A 1 5.62 15.39 9.29
C MET A 1 5.13 16.22 8.11
N ALA A 2 3.88 15.99 7.66
CA ALA A 2 3.27 16.80 6.60
C ALA A 2 3.25 18.28 6.99
N LYS A 3 3.59 19.17 6.04
CA LYS A 3 3.53 20.63 6.28
C LYS A 3 2.10 21.12 6.45
N LYS A 4 1.15 20.53 5.72
CA LYS A 4 -0.28 20.87 5.81
C LYS A 4 -0.92 20.06 6.93
N LYS A 5 -1.45 20.73 7.95
CA LYS A 5 -2.17 20.08 9.06
C LYS A 5 -3.41 19.33 8.56
N GLY A 6 -3.64 18.11 9.09
CA GLY A 6 -4.81 17.29 8.76
C GLY A 6 -4.83 16.76 7.32
N TYR A 7 -3.69 16.69 6.64
CA TYR A 7 -3.59 16.21 5.27
C TYR A 7 -2.40 15.28 5.11
N SER A 8 -2.64 14.12 4.45
CA SER A 8 -1.64 13.07 4.29
C SER A 8 -0.92 12.72 5.61
N GLY A 9 0.28 12.17 5.52
CA GLY A 9 1.04 11.78 6.70
C GLY A 9 0.80 10.33 7.11
N THR A 10 1.86 9.70 7.61
CA THR A 10 1.87 8.33 8.08
C THR A 10 2.43 8.26 9.49
N VAL A 11 2.12 7.20 10.21
CA VAL A 11 2.70 6.89 11.52
C VAL A 11 3.07 5.41 11.57
N THR A 12 4.22 5.11 12.17
CA THR A 12 4.64 3.75 12.48
C THR A 12 4.78 3.63 14.00
N LEU A 13 4.06 2.68 14.58
CA LEU A 13 4.17 2.31 15.99
C LEU A 13 4.86 0.95 16.09
N SER A 14 5.83 0.83 16.95
CA SER A 14 6.62 -0.40 17.12
C SER A 14 6.87 -0.71 18.59
N LYS A 15 6.77 -1.98 18.94
CA LYS A 15 7.21 -2.50 20.26
C LYS A 15 8.74 -2.67 20.31
N ILE A 16 9.39 -2.80 19.15
CA ILE A 16 10.83 -2.95 19.02
C ILE A 16 11.43 -1.61 18.65
N LYS A 17 12.50 -1.21 19.35
CA LYS A 17 13.21 0.02 19.03
C LYS A 17 13.89 -0.12 17.67
N PRO A 18 13.65 0.79 16.72
CA PRO A 18 14.33 0.77 15.44
C PRO A 18 15.80 1.20 15.55
N ILE A 19 16.64 0.68 14.66
CA ILE A 19 18.04 1.12 14.51
C ILE A 19 18.11 2.48 13.83
N LYS A 20 17.29 2.68 12.80
CA LYS A 20 17.26 3.92 12.03
C LYS A 20 15.85 4.19 11.50
N VAL A 21 15.50 5.47 11.43
CA VAL A 21 14.27 5.95 10.81
C VAL A 21 14.62 7.00 9.76
N ILE A 22 14.05 6.85 8.55
CA ILE A 22 14.17 7.82 7.46
C ILE A 22 12.76 8.35 7.18
N LEU A 23 12.61 9.66 7.14
CA LEU A 23 11.37 10.34 6.78
C LEU A 23 11.41 10.67 5.28
N GLY A 24 10.48 10.14 4.51
CA GLY A 24 10.45 10.21 3.05
C GLY A 24 11.09 9.00 2.38
N LEU A 25 11.25 9.08 1.07
CA LEU A 25 11.92 8.09 0.23
C LEU A 25 13.43 8.33 0.21
N ILE A 26 14.23 7.33 -0.16
CA ILE A 26 15.72 7.43 -0.07
C ILE A 26 16.27 8.58 -0.89
N ASN A 27 15.74 8.81 -2.08
CA ASN A 27 16.17 9.85 -3.00
C ASN A 27 15.21 11.06 -3.04
N ASP A 28 14.19 11.07 -2.20
CA ASP A 28 13.26 12.18 -2.10
C ASP A 28 13.89 13.34 -1.34
N LYS A 29 14.12 14.41 -2.07
CA LYS A 29 14.74 15.63 -1.51
C LYS A 29 13.87 16.31 -0.46
N LYS A 30 12.55 16.12 -0.46
CA LYS A 30 11.62 16.66 0.55
C LYS A 30 10.23 16.01 0.47
N ASP A 31 9.96 15.00 1.27
CA ASP A 31 8.58 14.54 1.51
C ASP A 31 7.81 15.57 2.34
N ILE A 32 7.34 16.62 1.65
CA ILE A 32 6.58 17.71 2.27
C ILE A 32 5.18 17.29 2.73
N GLU A 33 4.68 16.17 2.21
CA GLU A 33 3.38 15.61 2.54
C GLU A 33 3.47 14.52 3.62
N GLY A 34 4.69 14.12 4.03
CA GLY A 34 4.93 13.13 5.08
C GLY A 34 4.31 11.76 4.76
N ARG A 35 4.41 11.34 3.52
CA ARG A 35 3.72 10.13 3.01
C ARG A 35 4.47 8.84 3.25
N THR A 36 5.75 8.92 3.57
CA THR A 36 6.58 7.72 3.72
C THR A 36 7.44 7.78 4.98
N ILE A 37 7.51 6.65 5.68
CA ILE A 37 8.45 6.40 6.78
C ILE A 37 9.12 5.07 6.49
N ILE A 38 10.45 5.07 6.44
CA ILE A 38 11.27 3.87 6.35
C ILE A 38 11.85 3.61 7.73
N THR A 39 11.52 2.48 8.32
CA THR A 39 11.96 2.07 9.65
C THR A 39 12.85 0.85 9.51
N MET A 40 14.11 0.97 9.93
CA MET A 40 15.09 -0.11 9.87
C MET A 40 15.20 -0.80 11.23
N PHE A 41 14.96 -2.09 11.25
CA PHE A 41 15.22 -2.98 12.37
C PHE A 41 16.44 -3.84 12.07
N ASP A 42 16.87 -4.65 13.02
CA ASP A 42 18.03 -5.53 12.85
C ASP A 42 17.84 -6.52 11.71
N GLU A 43 16.69 -7.17 11.67
CA GLU A 43 16.43 -8.25 10.71
C GLU A 43 15.71 -7.80 9.43
N TYR A 44 15.00 -6.67 9.44
CA TYR A 44 14.16 -6.24 8.32
C TYR A 44 14.00 -4.72 8.25
N VAL A 45 13.51 -4.27 7.11
CA VAL A 45 13.08 -2.89 6.88
C VAL A 45 11.57 -2.84 6.70
N LEU A 46 10.91 -1.95 7.40
CA LEU A 46 9.50 -1.63 7.24
C LEU A 46 9.36 -0.28 6.54
N ILE A 47 8.70 -0.29 5.38
CA ILE A 47 8.29 0.93 4.68
C ILE A 47 6.80 1.12 4.92
N ASN A 48 6.42 2.25 5.47
CA ASN A 48 5.02 2.65 5.61
C ASN A 48 4.76 3.82 4.67
N SER A 49 3.88 3.64 3.68
CA SER A 49 3.67 4.62 2.62
C SER A 49 2.20 4.87 2.31
N TYR A 50 1.84 6.13 2.11
CA TYR A 50 0.53 6.56 1.62
C TYR A 50 0.66 7.12 0.20
N VAL A 51 0.41 6.28 -0.80
CA VAL A 51 0.52 6.67 -2.21
C VAL A 51 -0.56 7.72 -2.54
N PRO A 52 -0.20 8.80 -3.25
CA PRO A 52 -1.17 9.83 -3.61
C PRO A 52 -2.36 9.29 -4.39
N ASN A 53 -3.56 9.80 -4.12
CA ASN A 53 -4.70 9.57 -4.98
C ASN A 53 -4.50 10.30 -6.31
N GLY A 54 -4.67 9.59 -7.43
CA GLY A 54 -4.38 10.09 -8.77
C GLY A 54 -5.55 10.81 -9.46
N SER A 55 -6.74 10.90 -8.87
CA SER A 55 -7.93 11.47 -9.54
C SER A 55 -7.71 12.90 -10.05
N LYS A 56 -6.92 13.72 -9.35
CA LYS A 56 -6.59 15.10 -9.74
C LYS A 56 -5.08 15.34 -9.89
N ARG A 57 -4.23 14.35 -9.54
CA ARG A 57 -2.78 14.49 -9.43
C ARG A 57 -2.07 13.26 -10.00
N LEU A 58 -2.51 12.79 -11.18
CA LEU A 58 -2.02 11.54 -11.76
C LEU A 58 -0.50 11.55 -11.98
N GLU A 59 0.06 12.62 -12.55
CA GLU A 59 1.51 12.72 -12.78
C GLU A 59 2.30 12.72 -11.45
N TYR A 60 1.80 13.40 -10.43
CA TYR A 60 2.42 13.36 -9.11
C TYR A 60 2.40 11.94 -8.52
N LYS A 61 1.30 11.21 -8.69
CA LYS A 61 1.18 9.82 -8.24
C LYS A 61 2.17 8.92 -8.98
N LYS A 62 2.30 9.06 -10.30
CA LYS A 62 3.24 8.28 -11.11
C LYS A 62 4.68 8.52 -10.67
N ASN A 63 5.08 9.78 -10.52
CA ASN A 63 6.40 10.13 -10.03
C ASN A 63 6.67 9.56 -8.63
N PHE A 64 5.69 9.65 -7.73
CA PHE A 64 5.81 9.08 -6.39
C PHE A 64 6.00 7.56 -6.41
N LEU A 65 5.24 6.85 -7.26
CA LEU A 65 5.38 5.38 -7.41
C LEU A 65 6.74 4.99 -7.96
N GLU A 66 7.27 5.73 -8.93
CA GLU A 66 8.60 5.49 -9.48
C GLU A 66 9.69 5.75 -8.42
N ASP A 67 9.59 6.83 -7.65
CA ASP A 67 10.51 7.14 -6.57
C ASP A 67 10.43 6.08 -5.44
N LEU A 68 9.22 5.58 -5.14
CA LEU A 68 9.02 4.48 -4.19
C LEU A 68 9.72 3.21 -4.70
N LYS A 69 9.50 2.83 -5.96
CA LYS A 69 10.16 1.69 -6.60
C LYS A 69 11.68 1.81 -6.52
N ASN A 70 12.23 2.96 -6.90
CA ASN A 70 13.68 3.22 -6.87
C ASN A 70 14.24 3.10 -5.44
N SER A 71 13.55 3.63 -4.44
CA SER A 71 13.93 3.52 -3.03
C SER A 71 13.96 2.06 -2.57
N MET A 72 13.00 1.26 -3.02
CA MET A 72 12.92 -0.15 -2.68
C MET A 72 14.03 -0.96 -3.36
N GLN A 73 14.32 -0.69 -4.63
CA GLN A 73 15.42 -1.32 -5.35
C GLN A 73 16.77 -1.02 -4.68
N GLU A 74 16.98 0.21 -4.22
CA GLU A 74 18.19 0.60 -3.49
C GLU A 74 18.33 -0.16 -2.16
N LEU A 75 17.24 -0.34 -1.43
CA LEU A 75 17.21 -1.14 -0.20
C LEU A 75 17.51 -2.62 -0.50
N LEU A 76 16.99 -3.17 -1.59
CA LEU A 76 17.22 -4.57 -1.99
C LEU A 76 18.67 -4.86 -2.34
N LYS A 77 19.42 -3.91 -2.90
CA LYS A 77 20.86 -4.07 -3.18
C LYS A 77 21.67 -4.48 -1.94
N ASN A 78 21.19 -4.11 -0.77
CA ASN A 78 21.81 -4.46 0.51
C ASN A 78 21.25 -5.76 1.12
N ASN A 79 20.63 -6.64 0.33
CA ASN A 79 19.99 -7.90 0.77
C ASN A 79 19.02 -7.72 1.95
N LYS A 80 18.29 -6.60 1.98
CA LYS A 80 17.35 -6.32 3.06
C LYS A 80 16.06 -7.10 2.87
N LYS A 81 15.60 -7.70 3.95
CA LYS A 81 14.23 -8.21 4.07
C LYS A 81 13.31 -7.00 4.24
N ILE A 82 12.41 -6.77 3.28
CA ILE A 82 11.60 -5.57 3.25
C ILE A 82 10.12 -5.95 3.33
N PHE A 83 9.39 -5.24 4.19
CA PHE A 83 7.94 -5.16 4.17
C PHE A 83 7.52 -3.75 3.74
N LEU A 84 6.55 -3.66 2.83
CA LEU A 84 5.87 -2.43 2.46
C LEU A 84 4.41 -2.49 2.92
N CYS A 85 4.05 -1.65 3.87
CA CYS A 85 2.67 -1.41 4.27
C CYS A 85 2.19 -0.13 3.57
N CYS A 86 1.15 -0.19 2.76
CA CYS A 86 0.69 1.00 2.06
C CYS A 86 -0.80 1.00 1.75
N ASP A 87 -1.42 2.19 1.80
CA ASP A 87 -2.54 2.50 0.93
C ASP A 87 -1.94 2.90 -0.43
N ALA A 88 -2.05 2.00 -1.40
CA ALA A 88 -1.52 2.20 -2.74
C ALA A 88 -2.43 3.09 -3.61
N ASN A 89 -3.68 3.29 -3.21
CA ASN A 89 -4.71 3.89 -4.06
C ASN A 89 -4.79 3.22 -5.45
N ILE A 90 -4.45 1.92 -5.54
CA ILE A 90 -4.45 1.10 -6.76
C ILE A 90 -5.05 -0.27 -6.42
N ALA A 91 -6.04 -0.72 -7.18
CA ALA A 91 -6.42 -2.12 -7.21
C ALA A 91 -5.52 -2.85 -8.22
N HIS A 92 -4.86 -3.93 -7.81
CA HIS A 92 -3.85 -4.59 -8.64
C HIS A 92 -4.50 -5.44 -9.75
N ASN A 93 -5.48 -6.26 -9.41
CA ASN A 93 -6.16 -7.18 -10.33
C ASN A 93 -7.66 -6.89 -10.39
N GLU A 94 -8.35 -7.45 -11.41
CA GLU A 94 -9.81 -7.29 -11.55
C GLU A 94 -10.60 -7.82 -10.35
N ILE A 95 -10.08 -8.85 -9.67
CA ILE A 95 -10.68 -9.40 -8.45
C ILE A 95 -10.59 -8.43 -7.25
N ASP A 96 -9.73 -7.42 -7.34
CA ASP A 96 -9.47 -6.45 -6.26
C ASP A 96 -10.43 -5.25 -6.28
N LEU A 97 -11.42 -5.25 -7.18
CA LEU A 97 -12.46 -4.21 -7.23
C LEU A 97 -13.78 -4.78 -7.75
N ASN A 98 -14.89 -4.19 -7.34
CA ASN A 98 -16.22 -4.69 -7.69
C ASN A 98 -16.73 -4.24 -9.06
N LYS A 99 -16.07 -3.26 -9.72
CA LYS A 99 -16.50 -2.69 -11.02
C LYS A 99 -15.31 -2.47 -11.96
N PRO A 100 -14.60 -3.53 -12.38
CA PRO A 100 -13.38 -3.40 -13.16
C PRO A 100 -13.57 -2.71 -14.50
N LYS A 101 -14.64 -3.04 -15.24
CA LYS A 101 -14.93 -2.45 -16.55
C LYS A 101 -15.16 -0.93 -16.48
N GLU A 102 -15.86 -0.45 -15.46
CA GLU A 102 -16.16 0.98 -15.27
C GLU A 102 -14.93 1.78 -14.78
N THR A 103 -13.89 1.08 -14.27
CA THR A 103 -12.71 1.69 -13.66
C THR A 103 -11.47 1.61 -14.55
N SER A 104 -11.48 0.82 -15.60
CA SER A 104 -10.30 0.51 -16.44
C SER A 104 -9.55 1.71 -17.01
N LYS A 105 -10.22 2.88 -17.14
CA LYS A 105 -9.65 4.14 -17.61
C LYS A 105 -9.49 5.20 -16.52
N LYS A 106 -9.59 4.82 -15.24
CA LYS A 106 -9.51 5.74 -14.10
C LYS A 106 -8.29 5.43 -13.25
N SER A 107 -7.69 6.48 -12.67
CA SER A 107 -6.66 6.30 -11.65
C SER A 107 -7.17 5.41 -10.51
N GLY A 108 -6.29 4.55 -10.03
CA GLY A 108 -6.60 3.45 -9.11
C GLY A 108 -6.79 2.10 -9.81
N PHE A 109 -6.84 2.08 -11.17
CA PHE A 109 -6.87 0.83 -11.94
C PHE A 109 -6.26 0.96 -13.35
N LEU A 110 -5.49 2.01 -13.62
CA LEU A 110 -4.77 2.17 -14.87
C LEU A 110 -3.71 1.08 -15.01
N LEU A 111 -3.53 0.59 -16.24
CA LEU A 111 -2.56 -0.46 -16.52
C LEU A 111 -1.12 -0.06 -16.10
N GLU A 112 -0.75 1.19 -16.32
CA GLU A 112 0.55 1.74 -15.94
C GLU A 112 0.78 1.76 -14.42
N GLU A 113 -0.26 2.08 -13.62
CA GLU A 113 -0.20 2.03 -12.16
C GLU A 113 -0.03 0.60 -11.65
N ARG A 114 -0.76 -0.35 -12.25
CA ARG A 114 -0.73 -1.78 -11.87
C ARG A 114 0.60 -2.44 -12.18
N ARG A 115 1.22 -2.11 -13.34
CA ARG A 115 2.53 -2.63 -13.72
C ARG A 115 3.62 -2.28 -12.73
N ILE A 116 3.57 -1.10 -12.13
CA ILE A 116 4.55 -0.72 -11.11
C ILE A 116 4.44 -1.64 -9.89
N ILE A 117 3.22 -2.04 -9.50
CA ILE A 117 3.03 -3.00 -8.41
C ILE A 117 3.65 -4.36 -8.75
N ASP A 118 3.47 -4.85 -9.98
CA ASP A 118 4.06 -6.12 -10.44
C ASP A 118 5.59 -6.15 -10.31
N GLU A 119 6.25 -4.99 -10.50
CA GLU A 119 7.71 -4.89 -10.50
C GLU A 119 8.32 -4.80 -9.10
N ILE A 120 7.49 -4.54 -8.07
CA ILE A 120 8.03 -4.15 -6.76
C ILE A 120 8.17 -5.34 -5.81
N PHE A 121 7.09 -6.03 -5.45
CA PHE A 121 7.10 -7.02 -4.38
C PHE A 121 5.98 -8.06 -4.49
N VAL A 122 6.09 -9.09 -3.65
CA VAL A 122 5.04 -10.07 -3.45
C VAL A 122 3.87 -9.43 -2.71
N ASP A 123 2.69 -9.43 -3.30
CA ASP A 123 1.43 -9.13 -2.64
C ASP A 123 1.08 -10.28 -1.68
N THR A 124 1.32 -10.09 -0.39
CA THR A 124 1.20 -11.15 0.61
C THR A 124 -0.21 -11.69 0.75
N PHE A 125 -1.23 -10.83 0.57
CA PHE A 125 -2.61 -11.29 0.57
C PHE A 125 -2.88 -12.23 -0.61
N ARG A 126 -2.49 -11.83 -1.82
CA ARG A 126 -2.75 -12.59 -3.03
C ARG A 126 -1.91 -13.86 -3.11
N GLU A 127 -0.72 -13.85 -2.53
CA GLU A 127 0.11 -15.06 -2.39
C GLU A 127 -0.56 -16.13 -1.54
N LEU A 128 -1.19 -15.73 -0.42
CA LEU A 128 -1.83 -16.65 0.51
C LEU A 128 -3.30 -16.95 0.16
N ASN A 129 -3.97 -16.06 -0.60
CA ASN A 129 -5.41 -16.11 -0.85
C ASN A 129 -5.72 -15.80 -2.33
N GLN A 130 -5.22 -16.63 -3.25
CA GLN A 130 -5.21 -16.37 -4.70
C GLN A 130 -6.56 -15.96 -5.29
N ASN A 131 -7.64 -16.63 -4.89
CA ASN A 131 -8.98 -16.44 -5.47
C ASN A 131 -9.98 -15.78 -4.50
N GLN A 132 -9.53 -15.35 -3.32
CA GLN A 132 -10.41 -14.74 -2.34
C GLN A 132 -10.74 -13.30 -2.73
N ILE A 133 -12.02 -12.96 -2.82
CA ILE A 133 -12.48 -11.59 -2.97
C ILE A 133 -12.41 -10.91 -1.61
N GLN A 134 -11.61 -9.85 -1.53
CA GLN A 134 -11.45 -9.03 -0.33
C GLN A 134 -11.27 -7.57 -0.74
N TYR A 135 -12.05 -6.69 -0.15
CA TYR A 135 -11.91 -5.25 -0.33
C TYR A 135 -11.48 -4.62 0.98
N THR A 136 -10.57 -3.66 0.91
CA THR A 136 -10.08 -2.93 2.09
C THR A 136 -10.61 -1.51 2.17
N TRP A 137 -11.14 -0.99 1.06
CA TRP A 137 -11.78 0.33 0.99
C TRP A 137 -13.17 0.25 0.38
N ARG A 138 -14.07 1.06 0.91
CA ARG A 138 -15.42 1.21 0.37
C ARG A 138 -15.86 2.68 0.36
N SER A 139 -16.47 3.11 -0.73
CA SER A 139 -17.04 4.46 -0.84
C SER A 139 -18.14 4.69 0.20
N TYR A 140 -18.14 5.85 0.87
CA TYR A 140 -19.24 6.24 1.76
C TYR A 140 -20.61 6.28 1.06
N LYS A 141 -20.64 6.50 -0.25
CA LYS A 141 -21.89 6.39 -1.06
C LYS A 141 -22.44 4.97 -1.13
N ALA A 142 -21.62 3.96 -0.75
CA ALA A 142 -22.03 2.57 -0.68
C ALA A 142 -22.83 2.19 0.58
N ARG A 143 -23.09 3.12 1.46
CA ARG A 143 -23.84 2.93 2.72
C ARG A 143 -25.35 3.06 2.57
N THR A 144 -25.90 3.18 1.36
CA THR A 144 -27.35 3.04 1.15
C THR A 144 -27.74 1.57 1.19
N GLU A 145 -28.96 1.27 1.63
CA GLU A 145 -29.51 -0.07 1.95
C GLU A 145 -29.31 -1.17 0.91
N ASN A 146 -28.97 -0.83 -0.33
CA ASN A 146 -28.53 -1.76 -1.37
C ASN A 146 -27.03 -1.66 -1.56
N ASP A 147 -26.29 -2.50 -0.87
CA ASP A 147 -24.82 -2.62 -0.86
C ASP A 147 -24.18 -2.87 -2.27
N ASN A 148 -25.00 -3.00 -3.32
CA ASN A 148 -24.59 -3.27 -4.69
C ASN A 148 -24.15 -2.04 -5.50
N TYR A 149 -24.38 -0.81 -5.03
CA TYR A 149 -24.12 0.41 -5.80
C TYR A 149 -22.83 1.15 -5.50
N GLY A 150 -22.13 0.81 -4.42
CA GLY A 150 -20.90 1.48 -4.03
C GLY A 150 -19.65 0.91 -4.68
N TRP A 151 -18.64 1.77 -4.79
CA TRP A 151 -17.30 1.38 -5.19
C TRP A 151 -16.59 0.69 -4.04
N ARG A 152 -15.94 -0.44 -4.33
CA ARG A 152 -15.12 -1.21 -3.38
C ARG A 152 -13.83 -1.59 -4.05
N PHE A 153 -12.72 -1.39 -3.32
CA PHE A 153 -11.37 -1.67 -3.79
C PHE A 153 -10.54 -2.33 -2.70
N ARG A 154 -9.58 -3.12 -3.09
CA ARG A 154 -8.47 -3.50 -2.25
C ARG A 154 -7.32 -2.54 -2.55
N PHE A 155 -7.19 -1.49 -1.75
CA PHE A 155 -6.19 -0.43 -1.89
C PHE A 155 -5.05 -0.55 -0.89
N ASP A 156 -5.29 -1.27 0.21
CA ASP A 156 -4.37 -1.41 1.32
C ASP A 156 -3.62 -2.74 1.20
N TYR A 157 -2.30 -2.66 1.23
CA TYR A 157 -1.42 -3.79 1.02
C TYR A 157 -0.38 -3.89 2.12
N ILE A 158 -0.02 -5.14 2.43
CA ILE A 158 1.27 -5.47 3.00
C ILE A 158 1.97 -6.32 1.95
N MET A 159 3.05 -5.81 1.39
CA MET A 159 3.87 -6.50 0.41
C MET A 159 5.22 -6.86 1.02
N CYS A 160 5.90 -7.86 0.49
CA CYS A 160 7.21 -8.23 0.98
C CYS A 160 8.19 -8.58 -0.14
N SER A 161 9.48 -8.47 0.14
CA SER A 161 10.53 -8.98 -0.75
C SER A 161 10.44 -10.52 -0.87
N ASN A 162 10.82 -11.06 -2.04
CA ASN A 162 10.71 -12.49 -2.35
C ASN A 162 11.32 -13.42 -1.28
N ILE A 163 12.41 -13.00 -0.65
CA ILE A 163 13.09 -13.78 0.40
C ILE A 163 12.21 -14.04 1.62
N LEU A 164 11.16 -13.26 1.81
CA LEU A 164 10.22 -13.41 2.94
C LEU A 164 9.00 -14.27 2.61
N LYS A 165 8.83 -14.70 1.36
CA LYS A 165 7.66 -15.41 0.87
C LYS A 165 7.34 -16.65 1.69
N GLU A 166 8.33 -17.46 1.98
CA GLU A 166 8.17 -18.71 2.74
C GLU A 166 7.85 -18.50 4.22
N LYS A 167 8.08 -17.28 4.73
CA LYS A 167 7.76 -16.90 6.10
C LYS A 167 6.34 -16.42 6.31
N LEU A 168 5.59 -16.22 5.23
CA LEU A 168 4.20 -15.78 5.30
C LEU A 168 3.31 -16.86 5.92
N ARG A 169 2.45 -16.48 6.87
CA ARG A 169 1.51 -17.40 7.53
C ARG A 169 0.06 -17.05 7.22
N ARG A 170 -0.37 -15.85 7.54
CA ARG A 170 -1.73 -15.39 7.27
C ARG A 170 -1.72 -13.92 6.87
N CYS A 171 -2.56 -13.56 5.88
CA CYS A 171 -2.85 -12.17 5.53
C CYS A 171 -4.37 -12.00 5.41
N TYR A 172 -4.95 -11.07 6.15
CA TYR A 172 -6.40 -10.85 6.20
C TYR A 172 -6.74 -9.43 6.59
N SER A 173 -7.99 -9.03 6.40
CA SER A 173 -8.49 -7.76 6.93
C SER A 173 -9.55 -7.99 8.01
N LEU A 174 -9.65 -7.02 8.94
CA LEU A 174 -10.69 -7.02 9.97
C LEU A 174 -11.88 -6.18 9.51
N ASP A 175 -13.09 -6.72 9.63
CA ASP A 175 -14.32 -5.96 9.33
C ASP A 175 -14.68 -5.03 10.51
N LEU A 176 -13.98 -3.89 10.57
CA LEU A 176 -14.24 -2.84 11.54
C LEU A 176 -14.97 -1.67 10.86
N LYS A 177 -16.04 -1.18 11.50
CA LYS A 177 -16.91 -0.14 10.91
C LYS A 177 -16.53 1.30 11.28
N TYR A 178 -15.29 1.55 11.71
CA TYR A 178 -14.83 2.86 12.17
C TYR A 178 -14.28 3.76 11.07
N SER A 179 -13.97 3.21 9.90
CA SER A 179 -13.39 3.90 8.76
C SER A 179 -13.98 3.37 7.46
N ASP A 180 -13.76 4.09 6.36
CA ASP A 180 -13.97 3.60 4.99
C ASP A 180 -12.85 2.64 4.55
N HIS A 181 -11.72 2.60 5.27
CA HIS A 181 -10.69 1.57 5.15
C HIS A 181 -10.78 0.51 6.25
N LEU A 182 -10.39 -0.71 5.92
CA LEU A 182 -10.28 -1.83 6.85
C LEU A 182 -8.81 -2.07 7.21
N PRO A 183 -8.50 -2.40 8.48
CA PRO A 183 -7.16 -2.82 8.87
C PRO A 183 -6.73 -4.08 8.14
N VAL A 184 -5.52 -4.11 7.61
CA VAL A 184 -4.88 -5.29 7.02
C VAL A 184 -3.85 -5.83 8.00
N ILE A 185 -3.84 -7.13 8.19
CA ILE A 185 -2.97 -7.84 9.13
C ILE A 185 -2.16 -8.88 8.36
N LEU A 186 -0.87 -8.91 8.60
CA LEU A 186 0.04 -9.95 8.14
C LEU A 186 0.69 -10.62 9.36
N GLU A 187 0.66 -11.94 9.38
CA GLU A 187 1.38 -12.76 10.33
C GLU A 187 2.54 -13.45 9.60
N VAL A 188 3.72 -13.36 10.17
CA VAL A 188 4.96 -13.97 9.66
C VAL A 188 5.67 -14.74 10.75
N GLU A 189 6.52 -15.67 10.33
CA GLU A 189 7.38 -16.47 11.20
C GLU A 189 8.72 -15.79 11.47
#